data_ff3c06cc0c73b42c78e9e85b7a55bff8
#
_entry.id   ff3c06cc0c73b42c78e9e85b7a55bff8
#
_cell.length_a   1.000
_cell.length_b   1.000
_cell.length_c   1.000
_cell.angle_alpha   90.00
_cell.angle_beta   90.00
_cell.angle_gamma   90.00
#
_symmetry.space_group_name_H-M   'P 1'
#
loop_
_entity.id
_entity.type
_entity.pdbx_description
1 polymer ?
#
loop_
_entity_poly.entity_id
_entity_poly.type
_entity_poly.pdbx_seq_one_letter_code
_entity_poly.pdbx_strand_id
1 'polypeptide(L)'
;MSTDTVEGSRTHSLGYVAGVRTVFGLEMKQRLRGRAWYIMMAVWFLVIGLVFLLATLTTAAMDSAGPFLFDLVVGFVLFFGLLVAPGLSANAINGDRTGGTLAILQVTLLRPGQILWGKWLASWVASLGFLALSSPFIFWALALGGVNPLEAIVSLAVLALELGLVCALGVGISALAGRPLFSIVTTYMMVALLGLGTLIAFGLSMSLVMEEDVQVTQSFYDYPREAIESGRMLAEEDLECVTNEVIMPVWHTERTAWLLAANPFVIVADAVPYDRDSLQSEPDNFGNTYRTPGVMESISAQVRLAQAGPDYEVTCEEAQFFGPGSRDIEKEPLPIWPLGLVLQGGLAAAVLWAGRRRLVTPVRRLARGTRIA
;
A
#
# COMPACT_ATOMS: atom_id res chain seq x y z
N MET A 1 36.67 29.12 -57.50
CA MET A 1 36.98 28.78 -56.10
C MET A 1 35.77 29.17 -55.25
N SER A 2 34.74 28.32 -55.18
CA SER A 2 33.52 28.56 -54.41
C SER A 2 33.74 27.96 -53.06
N THR A 3 33.78 28.76 -52.04
CA THR A 3 33.75 28.34 -50.64
C THR A 3 32.29 28.13 -50.25
N ASP A 4 31.81 26.88 -50.35
CA ASP A 4 30.57 26.47 -49.76
C ASP A 4 30.71 26.52 -48.22
N THR A 5 30.11 27.54 -47.64
CA THR A 5 29.89 27.61 -46.19
C THR A 5 28.94 26.48 -45.80
N VAL A 6 29.49 25.46 -45.16
CA VAL A 6 28.70 24.42 -44.46
C VAL A 6 27.93 25.10 -43.34
N GLU A 7 26.68 25.42 -43.65
CA GLU A 7 25.69 25.89 -42.69
C GLU A 7 25.55 24.84 -41.59
N GLY A 8 26.00 25.16 -40.38
CA GLY A 8 25.97 24.28 -39.23
C GLY A 8 24.55 23.80 -38.96
N SER A 9 24.31 22.55 -39.29
CA SER A 9 23.10 21.82 -38.88
C SER A 9 22.88 22.03 -37.38
N ARG A 10 21.93 22.88 -37.03
CA ARG A 10 21.43 23.02 -35.65
C ARG A 10 20.90 21.64 -35.23
N THR A 11 21.66 20.95 -34.44
CA THR A 11 21.20 19.74 -33.79
C THR A 11 20.01 20.11 -32.90
N HIS A 12 18.78 19.95 -33.42
CA HIS A 12 17.56 20.09 -32.66
C HIS A 12 17.53 19.00 -31.58
N SER A 13 18.10 19.31 -30.43
CA SER A 13 17.91 18.44 -29.25
C SER A 13 16.42 18.45 -28.93
N LEU A 14 15.83 17.26 -28.89
CA LEU A 14 14.44 17.09 -28.42
C LEU A 14 14.30 17.70 -27.03
N GLY A 15 13.26 18.53 -26.84
CA GLY A 15 12.92 19.09 -25.52
C GLY A 15 12.76 17.95 -24.52
N TYR A 16 13.10 18.21 -23.25
CA TYR A 16 13.10 17.16 -22.22
C TYR A 16 11.76 16.40 -22.14
N VAL A 17 10.65 17.13 -22.06
CA VAL A 17 9.29 16.57 -21.98
C VAL A 17 8.92 15.80 -23.26
N ALA A 18 9.29 16.31 -24.42
CA ALA A 18 9.05 15.64 -25.70
C ALA A 18 9.75 14.28 -25.76
N GLY A 19 11.00 14.19 -25.26
CA GLY A 19 11.72 12.92 -25.19
C GLY A 19 11.06 11.92 -24.23
N VAL A 20 10.63 12.36 -23.05
CA VAL A 20 9.87 11.50 -22.10
C VAL A 20 8.57 10.98 -22.73
N ARG A 21 7.81 11.88 -23.39
CA ARG A 21 6.54 11.53 -24.06
C ARG A 21 6.76 10.52 -25.19
N THR A 22 7.85 10.67 -25.94
CA THR A 22 8.20 9.73 -27.03
C THR A 22 8.47 8.34 -26.47
N VAL A 23 9.31 8.21 -25.42
CA VAL A 23 9.60 6.92 -24.79
C VAL A 23 8.34 6.31 -24.19
N PHE A 24 7.56 7.10 -23.46
CA PHE A 24 6.28 6.68 -22.90
C PHE A 24 5.33 6.12 -23.98
N GLY A 25 5.17 6.86 -25.09
CA GLY A 25 4.29 6.45 -26.19
C GLY A 25 4.74 5.16 -26.89
N LEU A 26 6.05 4.97 -27.04
CA LEU A 26 6.61 3.73 -27.57
C LEU A 26 6.33 2.53 -26.67
N GLU A 27 6.58 2.65 -25.37
CA GLU A 27 6.32 1.60 -24.38
C GLU A 27 4.83 1.24 -24.33
N MET A 28 3.94 2.24 -24.28
CA MET A 28 2.50 1.99 -24.26
C MET A 28 2.01 1.30 -25.53
N LYS A 29 2.50 1.73 -26.71
CA LYS A 29 2.15 1.06 -27.97
C LYS A 29 2.60 -0.40 -28.01
N GLN A 30 3.79 -0.71 -27.46
CA GLN A 30 4.28 -2.10 -27.40
C GLN A 30 3.39 -2.96 -26.51
N ARG A 31 2.99 -2.45 -25.33
CA ARG A 31 2.12 -3.16 -24.39
C ARG A 31 0.73 -3.39 -24.97
N LEU A 32 0.11 -2.34 -25.55
CA LEU A 32 -1.23 -2.40 -26.12
C LEU A 32 -1.35 -3.26 -27.40
N ARG A 33 -0.24 -3.52 -28.10
CA ARG A 33 -0.24 -4.43 -29.26
C ARG A 33 -0.16 -5.91 -28.87
N GLY A 34 0.29 -6.20 -27.65
CA GLY A 34 0.47 -7.58 -27.17
C GLY A 34 -0.86 -8.23 -26.77
N ARG A 35 -1.20 -9.40 -27.32
CA ARG A 35 -2.37 -10.18 -26.87
C ARG A 35 -2.31 -10.56 -25.40
N ALA A 36 -1.10 -10.78 -24.87
CA ALA A 36 -0.86 -11.10 -23.47
C ALA A 36 -1.39 -10.01 -22.52
N TRP A 37 -1.33 -8.73 -22.93
CA TRP A 37 -1.87 -7.62 -22.16
C TRP A 37 -3.38 -7.78 -21.92
N TYR A 38 -4.14 -8.02 -22.98
CA TYR A 38 -5.59 -8.17 -22.89
C TYR A 38 -6.01 -9.43 -22.13
N ILE A 39 -5.27 -10.54 -22.31
CA ILE A 39 -5.50 -11.77 -21.54
C ILE A 39 -5.28 -11.52 -20.05
N MET A 40 -4.20 -10.85 -19.67
CA MET A 40 -3.89 -10.51 -18.28
C MET A 40 -4.98 -9.61 -17.67
N MET A 41 -5.45 -8.60 -18.40
CA MET A 41 -6.55 -7.73 -17.98
C MET A 41 -7.87 -8.52 -17.84
N ALA A 42 -8.19 -9.41 -18.77
CA ALA A 42 -9.38 -10.25 -18.68
C ALA A 42 -9.33 -11.21 -17.47
N VAL A 43 -8.20 -11.87 -17.26
CA VAL A 43 -7.98 -12.73 -16.09
C VAL A 43 -8.12 -11.92 -14.81
N TRP A 44 -7.52 -10.72 -14.74
CA TRP A 44 -7.66 -9.81 -13.60
C TRP A 44 -9.12 -9.48 -13.29
N PHE A 45 -9.87 -9.06 -14.31
CA PHE A 45 -11.28 -8.70 -14.16
C PHE A 45 -12.13 -9.88 -13.67
N LEU A 46 -11.88 -11.08 -14.22
CA LEU A 46 -12.57 -12.29 -13.78
C LEU A 46 -12.25 -12.68 -12.34
N VAL A 47 -10.97 -12.60 -11.95
CA VAL A 47 -10.54 -12.95 -10.59
C VAL A 47 -11.13 -11.99 -9.58
N ILE A 48 -11.02 -10.67 -9.79
CA ILE A 48 -11.59 -9.69 -8.87
C ILE A 48 -13.12 -9.77 -8.83
N GLY A 49 -13.75 -10.01 -10.00
CA GLY A 49 -15.19 -10.21 -10.10
C GLY A 49 -15.68 -11.43 -9.33
N LEU A 50 -14.93 -12.54 -9.41
CA LEU A 50 -15.24 -13.76 -8.67
C LEU A 50 -15.11 -13.52 -7.15
N VAL A 51 -14.03 -12.90 -6.71
CA VAL A 51 -13.82 -12.59 -5.29
C VAL A 51 -14.91 -11.66 -4.77
N PHE A 52 -15.24 -10.61 -5.53
CA PHE A 52 -16.31 -9.68 -5.18
C PHE A 52 -17.68 -10.36 -5.13
N LEU A 53 -17.98 -11.23 -6.09
CA LEU A 53 -19.24 -12.01 -6.12
C LEU A 53 -19.35 -12.93 -4.91
N LEU A 54 -18.28 -13.68 -4.58
CA LEU A 54 -18.27 -14.56 -3.41
C LEU A 54 -18.44 -13.75 -2.12
N ALA A 55 -17.77 -12.61 -2.00
CA ALA A 55 -17.90 -11.74 -0.85
C ALA A 55 -19.33 -11.18 -0.70
N THR A 56 -19.96 -10.73 -1.79
CA THR A 56 -21.37 -10.29 -1.76
C THR A 56 -22.33 -11.40 -1.35
N LEU A 57 -22.10 -12.63 -1.76
CA LEU A 57 -22.95 -13.76 -1.37
C LEU A 57 -22.80 -14.09 0.12
N THR A 58 -21.60 -13.95 0.70
CA THR A 58 -21.36 -14.19 2.13
C THR A 58 -21.87 -13.07 3.01
N THR A 59 -21.88 -11.83 2.52
CA THR A 59 -22.33 -10.64 3.25
C THR A 59 -23.79 -10.28 3.00
N ALA A 60 -24.52 -11.07 2.21
CA ALA A 60 -25.93 -10.79 1.86
C ALA A 60 -26.88 -10.75 3.07
N ALA A 61 -26.49 -11.29 4.21
CA ALA A 61 -27.24 -11.25 5.47
C ALA A 61 -26.79 -10.11 6.41
N MET A 62 -25.81 -9.29 6.02
CA MET A 62 -25.30 -8.18 6.82
C MET A 62 -26.01 -6.89 6.43
N ASP A 63 -26.44 -6.10 7.41
CA ASP A 63 -27.13 -4.82 7.19
C ASP A 63 -26.23 -3.75 6.54
N SER A 64 -24.89 -3.88 6.62
CA SER A 64 -23.92 -2.94 6.06
C SER A 64 -22.75 -3.65 5.38
N ALA A 65 -22.97 -4.20 4.18
CA ALA A 65 -21.94 -4.89 3.42
C ALA A 65 -20.96 -3.95 2.66
N GLY A 66 -21.36 -2.71 2.42
CA GLY A 66 -20.61 -1.75 1.58
C GLY A 66 -19.17 -1.50 2.03
N PRO A 67 -18.89 -1.12 3.30
CA PRO A 67 -17.54 -0.86 3.79
C PRO A 67 -16.62 -2.07 3.69
N PHE A 68 -17.12 -3.26 4.09
CA PHE A 68 -16.36 -4.50 3.97
C PHE A 68 -16.00 -4.83 2.52
N LEU A 69 -16.95 -4.71 1.60
CA LEU A 69 -16.72 -4.98 0.17
C LEU A 69 -15.78 -3.95 -0.46
N PHE A 70 -15.89 -2.69 -0.07
CA PHE A 70 -14.97 -1.64 -0.51
C PHE A 70 -13.54 -1.93 -0.07
N ASP A 71 -13.33 -2.18 1.21
CA ASP A 71 -12.02 -2.50 1.79
C ASP A 71 -11.42 -3.77 1.21
N LEU A 72 -12.25 -4.79 0.97
CA LEU A 72 -11.83 -6.02 0.31
C LEU A 72 -11.30 -5.74 -1.09
N VAL A 73 -12.01 -4.94 -1.90
CA VAL A 73 -11.56 -4.58 -3.25
C VAL A 73 -10.29 -3.77 -3.20
N VAL A 74 -10.19 -2.76 -2.35
CA VAL A 74 -8.99 -1.92 -2.20
C VAL A 74 -7.78 -2.77 -1.77
N GLY A 75 -7.96 -3.62 -0.75
CA GLY A 75 -6.92 -4.51 -0.26
C GLY A 75 -6.47 -5.52 -1.31
N PHE A 76 -7.42 -6.09 -2.06
CA PHE A 76 -7.16 -7.03 -3.16
C PHE A 76 -6.39 -6.35 -4.29
N VAL A 77 -6.82 -5.16 -4.72
CA VAL A 77 -6.14 -4.39 -5.77
C VAL A 77 -4.74 -3.98 -5.32
N LEU A 78 -4.56 -3.60 -4.05
CA LEU A 78 -3.24 -3.30 -3.51
C LEU A 78 -2.35 -4.54 -3.51
N PHE A 79 -2.81 -5.66 -2.96
CA PHE A 79 -2.03 -6.90 -2.88
C PHE A 79 -1.54 -7.37 -4.25
N PHE A 80 -2.46 -7.50 -5.20
CA PHE A 80 -2.09 -7.93 -6.55
C PHE A 80 -1.38 -6.83 -7.34
N GLY A 81 -1.69 -5.57 -7.08
CA GLY A 81 -0.97 -4.44 -7.64
C GLY A 81 0.51 -4.46 -7.28
N LEU A 82 0.84 -4.83 -6.02
CA LEU A 82 2.21 -5.03 -5.55
C LEU A 82 2.92 -6.23 -6.23
N LEU A 83 2.18 -7.17 -6.80
CA LEU A 83 2.72 -8.26 -7.62
C LEU A 83 2.85 -7.86 -9.10
N VAL A 84 1.87 -7.14 -9.63
CA VAL A 84 1.83 -6.73 -11.04
C VAL A 84 2.81 -5.60 -11.33
N ALA A 85 2.92 -4.59 -10.47
CA ALA A 85 3.77 -3.43 -10.68
C ALA A 85 5.27 -3.79 -10.87
N PRO A 86 5.88 -4.69 -10.06
CA PRO A 86 7.21 -5.22 -10.35
C PRO A 86 7.30 -5.96 -11.68
N GLY A 87 6.29 -6.78 -12.01
CA GLY A 87 6.22 -7.51 -13.29
C GLY A 87 6.29 -6.58 -14.50
N LEU A 88 5.65 -5.41 -14.39
CA LEU A 88 5.62 -4.37 -15.44
C LEU A 88 6.88 -3.52 -15.49
N SER A 89 7.61 -3.36 -14.39
CA SER A 89 8.69 -2.37 -14.23
C SER A 89 10.09 -2.98 -14.11
N ALA A 90 10.23 -4.15 -13.45
CA ALA A 90 11.53 -4.72 -13.09
C ALA A 90 12.42 -5.11 -14.28
N ASN A 91 11.85 -5.32 -15.45
CA ASN A 91 12.60 -5.65 -16.67
C ASN A 91 12.62 -4.50 -17.70
N ALA A 92 12.11 -3.33 -17.36
CA ALA A 92 11.93 -2.23 -18.30
C ALA A 92 13.23 -1.75 -18.99
N ILE A 93 14.34 -1.72 -18.28
CA ILE A 93 15.65 -1.32 -18.82
C ILE A 93 16.46 -2.55 -19.28
N ASN A 94 16.44 -3.62 -18.49
CA ASN A 94 17.22 -4.83 -18.80
C ASN A 94 16.68 -5.58 -20.02
N GLY A 95 15.37 -5.54 -20.27
CA GLY A 95 14.77 -6.08 -21.49
C GLY A 95 15.34 -5.41 -22.75
N ASP A 96 15.44 -4.09 -22.75
CA ASP A 96 16.06 -3.37 -23.87
C ASP A 96 17.56 -3.63 -23.98
N ARG A 97 18.26 -3.79 -22.83
CA ARG A 97 19.69 -4.09 -22.85
C ARG A 97 19.96 -5.44 -23.49
N THR A 98 19.18 -6.46 -23.15
CA THR A 98 19.34 -7.82 -23.72
C THR A 98 18.81 -7.93 -25.15
N GLY A 99 17.81 -7.12 -25.52
CA GLY A 99 17.27 -7.02 -26.88
C GLY A 99 18.09 -6.15 -27.82
N GLY A 100 19.15 -5.47 -27.34
CA GLY A 100 19.98 -4.57 -28.14
C GLY A 100 19.35 -3.19 -28.40
N THR A 101 18.07 -2.99 -28.07
CA THR A 101 17.34 -1.73 -28.32
C THR A 101 17.82 -0.57 -27.45
N LEU A 102 18.40 -0.85 -26.27
CA LEU A 102 18.96 0.18 -25.41
C LEU A 102 20.12 0.93 -26.07
N ALA A 103 20.97 0.24 -26.81
CA ALA A 103 22.08 0.85 -27.54
C ALA A 103 21.57 1.82 -28.61
N ILE A 104 20.51 1.43 -29.34
CA ILE A 104 19.87 2.29 -30.34
C ILE A 104 19.28 3.53 -29.66
N LEU A 105 18.59 3.40 -28.54
CA LEU A 105 18.03 4.52 -27.79
C LEU A 105 19.12 5.48 -27.27
N GLN A 106 20.28 4.98 -26.87
CA GLN A 106 21.40 5.79 -26.40
C GLN A 106 22.17 6.52 -27.52
N VAL A 107 22.15 6.01 -28.75
CA VAL A 107 22.72 6.68 -29.93
C VAL A 107 21.79 7.79 -30.44
N THR A 108 20.49 7.74 -30.11
CA THR A 108 19.56 8.82 -30.41
C THR A 108 19.79 10.03 -29.49
N LEU A 109 19.14 11.15 -29.80
CA LEU A 109 19.22 12.42 -29.06
C LEU A 109 18.53 12.33 -27.65
N LEU A 110 18.20 11.13 -27.16
CA LEU A 110 17.53 10.91 -25.88
C LEU A 110 18.53 10.88 -24.72
N ARG A 111 18.23 11.66 -23.68
CA ARG A 111 19.03 11.66 -22.45
C ARG A 111 18.64 10.47 -21.55
N PRO A 112 19.57 9.90 -20.77
CA PRO A 112 19.28 8.79 -19.85
C PRO A 112 18.08 9.03 -18.93
N GLY A 113 17.92 10.28 -18.44
CA GLY A 113 16.75 10.65 -17.63
C GLY A 113 15.42 10.57 -18.37
N GLN A 114 15.39 10.93 -19.66
CA GLN A 114 14.17 10.86 -20.48
C GLN A 114 13.72 9.40 -20.67
N ILE A 115 14.67 8.49 -20.87
CA ILE A 115 14.40 7.04 -20.99
C ILE A 115 13.83 6.51 -19.69
N LEU A 116 14.47 6.84 -18.55
CA LEU A 116 14.05 6.35 -17.24
C LEU A 116 12.65 6.83 -16.85
N TRP A 117 12.39 8.14 -16.99
CA TRP A 117 11.09 8.72 -16.68
C TRP A 117 9.98 8.23 -17.62
N GLY A 118 10.28 8.09 -18.92
CA GLY A 118 9.32 7.56 -19.89
C GLY A 118 8.90 6.13 -19.58
N LYS A 119 9.84 5.29 -19.20
CA LYS A 119 9.60 3.88 -18.82
C LYS A 119 8.87 3.75 -17.49
N TRP A 120 9.22 4.60 -16.50
CA TRP A 120 8.52 4.65 -15.23
C TRP A 120 7.05 5.03 -15.44
N LEU A 121 6.78 6.14 -16.15
CA LEU A 121 5.41 6.58 -16.45
C LEU A 121 4.62 5.51 -17.19
N ALA A 122 5.23 4.81 -18.16
CA ALA A 122 4.56 3.75 -18.90
C ALA A 122 4.23 2.55 -18.01
N SER A 123 5.09 2.19 -17.07
CA SER A 123 4.83 1.11 -16.12
C SER A 123 3.75 1.51 -15.11
N TRP A 124 3.81 2.75 -14.61
CA TRP A 124 2.81 3.28 -13.69
C TRP A 124 1.42 3.37 -14.34
N VAL A 125 1.29 3.99 -15.50
CA VAL A 125 0.02 4.08 -16.23
C VAL A 125 -0.53 2.69 -16.58
N ALA A 126 0.33 1.74 -16.91
CA ALA A 126 -0.09 0.36 -17.11
C ALA A 126 -0.62 -0.29 -15.83
N SER A 127 -0.01 -0.04 -14.67
CA SER A 127 -0.53 -0.53 -13.38
C SER A 127 -1.85 0.15 -13.00
N LEU A 128 -2.02 1.44 -13.31
CA LEU A 128 -3.31 2.14 -13.14
C LEU A 128 -4.42 1.54 -14.03
N GLY A 129 -4.08 0.89 -15.13
CA GLY A 129 -5.04 0.15 -15.95
C GLY A 129 -5.75 -0.96 -15.17
N PHE A 130 -5.06 -1.65 -14.27
CA PHE A 130 -5.65 -2.66 -13.38
C PHE A 130 -6.58 -2.03 -12.35
N LEU A 131 -6.17 -0.89 -11.77
CA LEU A 131 -7.01 -0.12 -10.87
C LEU A 131 -8.28 0.37 -11.56
N ALA A 132 -8.16 0.92 -12.77
CA ALA A 132 -9.30 1.37 -13.57
C ALA A 132 -10.25 0.22 -13.92
N LEU A 133 -9.72 -0.96 -14.20
CA LEU A 133 -10.53 -2.14 -14.48
C LEU A 133 -11.26 -2.67 -13.24
N SER A 134 -10.77 -2.36 -12.04
CA SER A 134 -11.42 -2.69 -10.77
C SER A 134 -12.51 -1.69 -10.37
N SER A 135 -12.60 -0.52 -11.04
CA SER A 135 -13.53 0.54 -10.70
C SER A 135 -15.02 0.14 -10.69
N PRO A 136 -15.54 -0.76 -11.54
CA PRO A 136 -16.93 -1.17 -11.47
C PRO A 136 -17.30 -1.81 -10.12
N PHE A 137 -16.40 -2.59 -9.53
CA PHE A 137 -16.62 -3.23 -8.23
C PHE A 137 -16.55 -2.22 -7.08
N ILE A 138 -15.66 -1.21 -7.20
CA ILE A 138 -15.55 -0.10 -6.26
C ILE A 138 -16.84 0.73 -6.28
N PHE A 139 -17.34 1.07 -7.46
CA PHE A 139 -18.62 1.78 -7.58
C PHE A 139 -19.80 0.97 -7.06
N TRP A 140 -19.79 -0.33 -7.24
CA TRP A 140 -20.81 -1.20 -6.69
C TRP A 140 -20.79 -1.21 -5.16
N ALA A 141 -19.60 -1.35 -4.54
CA ALA A 141 -19.45 -1.28 -3.10
C ALA A 141 -19.93 0.08 -2.53
N LEU A 142 -19.59 1.20 -3.20
CA LEU A 142 -20.09 2.53 -2.85
C LEU A 142 -21.62 2.64 -2.97
N ALA A 143 -22.22 2.01 -3.98
CA ALA A 143 -23.67 2.03 -4.18
C ALA A 143 -24.44 1.23 -3.13
N LEU A 144 -23.80 0.29 -2.44
CA LEU A 144 -24.37 -0.42 -1.30
C LEU A 144 -24.44 0.44 -0.02
N GLY A 145 -23.78 1.59 -0.02
CA GLY A 145 -23.81 2.56 1.08
C GLY A 145 -22.79 2.28 2.17
N GLY A 146 -22.73 3.17 3.16
CA GLY A 146 -21.84 3.05 4.33
C GLY A 146 -20.37 3.43 4.09
N VAL A 147 -19.98 3.84 2.87
CA VAL A 147 -18.64 4.33 2.54
C VAL A 147 -18.72 5.82 2.17
N ASN A 148 -17.91 6.64 2.83
CA ASN A 148 -17.81 8.05 2.51
C ASN A 148 -17.07 8.24 1.16
N PRO A 149 -17.60 9.04 0.21
CA PRO A 149 -16.90 9.30 -1.06
C PRO A 149 -15.49 9.86 -0.89
N LEU A 150 -15.23 10.63 0.16
CA LEU A 150 -13.89 11.14 0.46
C LEU A 150 -12.91 10.02 0.81
N GLU A 151 -13.34 9.05 1.62
CA GLU A 151 -12.55 7.85 1.94
C GLU A 151 -12.16 7.08 0.68
N ALA A 152 -13.12 6.89 -0.23
CA ALA A 152 -12.87 6.22 -1.50
C ALA A 152 -11.87 6.97 -2.38
N ILE A 153 -11.99 8.29 -2.49
CA ILE A 153 -11.07 9.11 -3.30
C ILE A 153 -9.66 9.08 -2.73
N VAL A 154 -9.51 9.24 -1.41
CA VAL A 154 -8.20 9.22 -0.73
C VAL A 154 -7.56 7.84 -0.89
N SER A 155 -8.32 6.76 -0.61
CA SER A 155 -7.88 5.39 -0.76
C SER A 155 -7.32 5.10 -2.16
N LEU A 156 -8.09 5.46 -3.20
CA LEU A 156 -7.69 5.26 -4.60
C LEU A 156 -6.50 6.13 -5.01
N ALA A 157 -6.41 7.37 -4.50
CA ALA A 157 -5.30 8.25 -4.79
C ALA A 157 -4.00 7.74 -4.18
N VAL A 158 -4.03 7.30 -2.92
CA VAL A 158 -2.86 6.75 -2.23
C VAL A 158 -2.46 5.41 -2.84
N LEU A 159 -3.43 4.54 -3.18
CA LEU A 159 -3.19 3.30 -3.89
C LEU A 159 -2.52 3.54 -5.26
N ALA A 160 -3.00 4.52 -6.02
CA ALA A 160 -2.38 4.89 -7.30
C ALA A 160 -0.94 5.39 -7.11
N LEU A 161 -0.67 6.16 -6.04
CA LEU A 161 0.66 6.64 -5.70
C LEU A 161 1.59 5.48 -5.32
N GLU A 162 1.14 4.54 -4.47
CA GLU A 162 1.89 3.34 -4.09
C GLU A 162 2.31 2.50 -5.29
N LEU A 163 1.39 2.25 -6.23
CA LEU A 163 1.72 1.55 -7.48
C LEU A 163 2.80 2.31 -8.27
N GLY A 164 2.78 3.65 -8.24
CA GLY A 164 3.79 4.50 -8.84
C GLY A 164 5.17 4.36 -8.20
N LEU A 165 5.22 4.31 -6.86
CA LEU A 165 6.45 4.14 -6.09
C LEU A 165 7.07 2.76 -6.35
N VAL A 166 6.26 1.71 -6.34
CA VAL A 166 6.72 0.35 -6.65
C VAL A 166 7.23 0.24 -8.09
N CYS A 167 6.54 0.85 -9.06
CA CYS A 167 7.04 0.94 -10.43
C CYS A 167 8.36 1.72 -10.53
N ALA A 168 8.53 2.77 -9.72
CA ALA A 168 9.77 3.54 -9.67
C ALA A 168 10.93 2.72 -9.13
N LEU A 169 10.71 1.96 -8.07
CA LEU A 169 11.67 0.99 -7.54
C LEU A 169 12.06 -0.03 -8.61
N GLY A 170 11.08 -0.64 -9.29
CA GLY A 170 11.32 -1.65 -10.32
C GLY A 170 12.14 -1.12 -11.49
N VAL A 171 11.81 0.04 -12.05
CA VAL A 171 12.56 0.67 -13.15
C VAL A 171 13.97 1.07 -12.69
N GLY A 172 14.09 1.63 -11.49
CA GLY A 172 15.38 2.01 -10.94
C GLY A 172 16.30 0.82 -10.70
N ILE A 173 15.79 -0.27 -10.09
CA ILE A 173 16.52 -1.53 -9.91
C ILE A 173 16.89 -2.12 -11.29
N SER A 174 15.98 -2.07 -12.27
CA SER A 174 16.25 -2.53 -13.64
C SER A 174 17.40 -1.77 -14.29
N ALA A 175 17.55 -0.48 -14.01
CA ALA A 175 18.66 0.31 -14.50
C ALA A 175 20.01 -0.05 -13.82
N LEU A 176 19.95 -0.42 -12.54
CA LEU A 176 21.13 -0.82 -11.75
C LEU A 176 21.58 -2.24 -12.02
N ALA A 177 20.66 -3.16 -12.24
CA ALA A 177 20.96 -4.56 -12.45
C ALA A 177 21.61 -4.80 -13.81
N GLY A 178 22.54 -5.77 -13.86
CA GLY A 178 23.19 -6.18 -15.10
C GLY A 178 22.49 -7.34 -15.84
N ARG A 179 21.55 -8.02 -15.16
CA ARG A 179 20.85 -9.21 -15.67
C ARG A 179 19.35 -9.11 -15.37
N PRO A 180 18.47 -9.49 -16.34
CA PRO A 180 17.01 -9.40 -16.16
C PRO A 180 16.50 -10.17 -14.94
N LEU A 181 16.91 -11.42 -14.77
CA LEU A 181 16.47 -12.26 -13.65
C LEU A 181 16.82 -11.64 -12.28
N PHE A 182 18.04 -11.13 -12.14
CA PHE A 182 18.47 -10.46 -10.91
C PHE A 182 17.63 -9.23 -10.62
N SER A 183 17.31 -8.44 -11.65
CA SER A 183 16.43 -7.27 -11.50
C SER A 183 15.03 -7.64 -11.02
N ILE A 184 14.42 -8.66 -11.63
CA ILE A 184 13.09 -9.12 -11.26
C ILE A 184 13.08 -9.62 -9.81
N VAL A 185 13.99 -10.54 -9.46
CA VAL A 185 14.07 -11.10 -8.11
C VAL A 185 14.31 -10.01 -7.06
N THR A 186 15.24 -9.09 -7.32
CA THR A 186 15.54 -8.00 -6.36
C THR A 186 14.34 -7.08 -6.18
N THR A 187 13.58 -6.78 -7.24
CA THR A 187 12.39 -5.93 -7.13
C THR A 187 11.30 -6.61 -6.32
N TYR A 188 11.00 -7.90 -6.59
CA TYR A 188 10.03 -8.64 -5.79
C TYR A 188 10.47 -8.81 -4.33
N MET A 189 11.77 -9.04 -4.10
CA MET A 189 12.32 -9.12 -2.74
C MET A 189 12.17 -7.79 -2.01
N MET A 190 12.39 -6.66 -2.69
CA MET A 190 12.18 -5.32 -2.11
C MET A 190 10.71 -5.10 -1.71
N VAL A 191 9.77 -5.45 -2.58
CA VAL A 191 8.34 -5.34 -2.29
C VAL A 191 7.94 -6.28 -1.15
N ALA A 192 8.44 -7.51 -1.14
CA ALA A 192 8.20 -8.45 -0.04
C ALA A 192 8.80 -7.95 1.29
N LEU A 193 9.96 -7.30 1.26
CA LEU A 193 10.57 -6.70 2.44
C LEU A 193 9.73 -5.53 2.98
N LEU A 194 9.22 -4.67 2.10
CA LEU A 194 8.35 -3.55 2.49
C LEU A 194 6.99 -4.04 3.02
N GLY A 195 6.38 -5.06 2.43
CA GLY A 195 5.09 -5.60 2.87
C GLY A 195 5.23 -6.55 4.05
N LEU A 196 5.77 -7.74 3.81
CA LEU A 196 5.88 -8.80 4.81
C LEU A 196 7.04 -8.57 5.80
N GLY A 197 8.18 -8.07 5.31
CA GLY A 197 9.38 -7.87 6.14
C GLY A 197 9.16 -6.86 7.25
N THR A 198 8.41 -5.79 7.02
CA THR A 198 8.09 -4.78 8.04
C THR A 198 7.18 -5.35 9.14
N LEU A 199 6.21 -6.20 8.79
CA LEU A 199 5.35 -6.89 9.75
C LEU A 199 6.15 -7.88 10.61
N ILE A 200 7.05 -8.65 9.99
CA ILE A 200 7.92 -9.58 10.71
C ILE A 200 8.86 -8.80 11.64
N ALA A 201 9.46 -7.72 11.16
CA ALA A 201 10.35 -6.89 11.96
C ALA A 201 9.62 -6.29 13.17
N PHE A 202 8.41 -5.76 12.97
CA PHE A 202 7.58 -5.25 14.04
C PHE A 202 7.20 -6.36 15.04
N GLY A 203 6.70 -7.51 14.58
CA GLY A 203 6.34 -8.63 15.46
C GLY A 203 7.53 -9.16 16.29
N LEU A 204 8.71 -9.30 15.66
CA LEU A 204 9.94 -9.69 16.37
C LEU A 204 10.41 -8.62 17.36
N SER A 205 10.15 -7.34 17.07
CA SER A 205 10.54 -6.24 17.99
C SER A 205 9.73 -6.24 19.29
N MET A 206 8.54 -6.86 19.32
CA MET A 206 7.70 -6.92 20.52
C MET A 206 8.42 -7.56 21.71
N SER A 207 9.21 -8.62 21.46
CA SER A 207 10.01 -9.26 22.51
C SER A 207 11.13 -8.37 23.06
N LEU A 208 11.55 -7.35 22.30
CA LEU A 208 12.61 -6.41 22.69
C LEU A 208 12.08 -5.20 23.48
N VAL A 209 10.79 -4.93 23.35
CA VAL A 209 10.11 -3.76 23.97
C VAL A 209 9.11 -4.18 25.03
N MET A 210 9.13 -5.42 25.46
CA MET A 210 8.34 -5.94 26.58
C MET A 210 8.99 -5.54 27.89
N GLU A 211 8.21 -4.97 28.81
CA GLU A 211 8.59 -4.69 30.18
C GLU A 211 7.81 -5.63 31.09
N GLU A 212 8.52 -6.39 31.93
CA GLU A 212 7.94 -7.31 32.89
C GLU A 212 7.62 -6.57 34.20
N ASP A 213 6.68 -7.08 34.96
CA ASP A 213 6.33 -6.61 36.31
C ASP A 213 5.84 -5.16 36.39
N VAL A 214 5.04 -4.72 35.42
CA VAL A 214 4.41 -3.40 35.42
C VAL A 214 3.09 -3.44 36.16
N GLN A 215 2.85 -2.50 37.07
CA GLN A 215 1.56 -2.32 37.74
C GLN A 215 0.58 -1.64 36.77
N VAL A 216 -0.52 -2.33 36.50
CA VAL A 216 -1.60 -1.83 35.64
C VAL A 216 -2.89 -1.85 36.45
N THR A 217 -3.61 -0.74 36.43
CA THR A 217 -4.92 -0.59 37.06
C THR A 217 -5.98 -1.10 36.10
N GLN A 218 -6.60 -2.22 36.42
CA GLN A 218 -7.70 -2.79 35.65
C GLN A 218 -9.02 -2.61 36.37
N SER A 219 -9.97 -1.97 35.74
CA SER A 219 -11.35 -1.89 36.19
C SER A 219 -12.21 -2.83 35.35
N PHE A 220 -13.04 -3.61 35.98
CA PHE A 220 -14.00 -4.51 35.32
C PHE A 220 -15.30 -4.53 36.11
N TYR A 221 -16.41 -4.84 35.41
CA TYR A 221 -17.69 -5.03 36.08
C TYR A 221 -17.74 -6.39 36.75
N ASP A 222 -17.97 -6.40 38.09
CA ASP A 222 -18.24 -7.63 38.82
C ASP A 222 -19.71 -8.01 38.62
N TYR A 223 -19.94 -9.30 38.31
CA TYR A 223 -21.29 -9.84 38.11
C TYR A 223 -21.73 -10.52 39.39
N PRO A 224 -22.82 -10.05 40.04
CA PRO A 224 -23.33 -10.68 41.26
C PRO A 224 -23.65 -12.15 41.00
N ARG A 225 -23.02 -13.06 41.73
CA ARG A 225 -23.20 -14.51 41.57
C ARG A 225 -24.68 -14.94 41.71
N GLU A 226 -25.41 -14.26 42.60
CA GLU A 226 -26.86 -14.50 42.81
C GLU A 226 -27.70 -14.20 41.57
N ALA A 227 -27.29 -13.21 40.76
CA ALA A 227 -28.01 -12.88 39.53
C ALA A 227 -27.73 -13.92 38.44
N ILE A 228 -26.47 -14.44 38.37
CA ILE A 228 -26.10 -15.51 37.45
C ILE A 228 -26.80 -16.82 37.80
N GLU A 229 -26.86 -17.18 39.10
CA GLU A 229 -27.51 -18.42 39.61
C GLU A 229 -29.05 -18.38 39.44
N SER A 230 -29.64 -17.18 39.53
CA SER A 230 -31.11 -17.02 39.39
C SER A 230 -31.58 -16.96 37.94
N GLY A 231 -30.69 -16.86 36.95
CA GLY A 231 -31.00 -16.70 35.52
C GLY A 231 -31.73 -15.39 35.22
N ARG A 232 -31.65 -14.37 36.09
CA ARG A 232 -32.22 -13.04 35.89
C ARG A 232 -31.39 -12.30 34.85
N MET A 233 -32.02 -11.65 33.91
CA MET A 233 -31.33 -10.66 33.05
C MET A 233 -30.78 -9.55 33.95
N LEU A 234 -29.45 -9.35 33.87
CA LEU A 234 -28.75 -8.29 34.58
C LEU A 234 -29.15 -6.94 34.00
N ALA A 235 -29.57 -6.03 34.89
CA ALA A 235 -29.70 -4.62 34.53
C ALA A 235 -28.36 -3.92 34.72
N GLU A 236 -28.13 -2.85 33.97
CA GLU A 236 -26.89 -2.08 34.04
C GLU A 236 -26.62 -1.51 35.45
N GLU A 237 -27.69 -1.31 36.22
CA GLU A 237 -27.68 -0.90 37.64
C GLU A 237 -27.17 -1.97 38.62
N ASP A 238 -27.13 -3.24 38.20
CA ASP A 238 -26.66 -4.36 39.00
C ASP A 238 -25.14 -4.57 38.88
N LEU A 239 -24.44 -3.81 38.02
CA LEU A 239 -23.03 -3.98 37.73
C LEU A 239 -22.20 -3.03 38.59
N GLU A 240 -21.36 -3.58 39.47
CA GLU A 240 -20.40 -2.81 40.29
C GLU A 240 -19.03 -2.79 39.61
N CYS A 241 -18.53 -1.57 39.35
CA CYS A 241 -17.21 -1.38 38.80
C CYS A 241 -16.14 -1.62 39.88
N VAL A 242 -15.36 -2.67 39.75
CA VAL A 242 -14.28 -3.02 40.66
C VAL A 242 -12.94 -2.75 40.02
N THR A 243 -12.09 -2.05 40.73
CA THR A 243 -10.75 -1.68 40.27
C THR A 243 -9.71 -2.51 41.04
N ASN A 244 -8.84 -3.20 40.31
CA ASN A 244 -7.74 -3.98 40.86
C ASN A 244 -6.40 -3.55 40.25
N GLU A 245 -5.36 -3.51 41.08
CA GLU A 245 -3.98 -3.40 40.58
C GLU A 245 -3.44 -4.79 40.28
N VAL A 246 -3.02 -4.99 39.05
CA VAL A 246 -2.48 -6.27 38.56
C VAL A 246 -1.07 -6.04 38.02
N ILE A 247 -0.14 -6.92 38.39
CA ILE A 247 1.19 -6.92 37.80
C ILE A 247 1.16 -7.77 36.54
N MET A 248 1.45 -7.14 35.37
CA MET A 248 1.45 -7.84 34.08
C MET A 248 2.53 -7.29 33.15
N PRO A 249 3.00 -8.10 32.21
CA PRO A 249 3.91 -7.60 31.18
C PRO A 249 3.18 -6.63 30.26
N VAL A 250 3.83 -5.52 29.87
CA VAL A 250 3.34 -4.55 28.90
C VAL A 250 4.30 -4.44 27.72
N TRP A 251 3.78 -4.10 26.54
CA TRP A 251 4.57 -3.95 25.33
C TRP A 251 4.61 -2.48 24.90
N HIS A 252 5.80 -1.91 24.90
CA HIS A 252 6.05 -0.55 24.43
C HIS A 252 6.09 -0.47 22.89
N THR A 253 4.96 -0.77 22.26
CA THR A 253 4.83 -0.83 20.81
C THR A 253 5.07 0.50 20.12
N GLU A 254 4.87 1.64 20.83
CA GLU A 254 5.13 2.99 20.36
C GLU A 254 6.60 3.20 19.96
N ARG A 255 7.52 2.46 20.60
CA ARG A 255 8.96 2.54 20.29
C ARG A 255 9.31 1.94 18.93
N THR A 256 8.50 1.01 18.44
CA THR A 256 8.77 0.23 17.21
C THR A 256 7.70 0.37 16.14
N ALA A 257 6.59 1.04 16.40
CA ALA A 257 5.49 1.27 15.46
C ALA A 257 5.95 1.91 14.14
N TRP A 258 7.01 2.74 14.17
CA TRP A 258 7.60 3.36 12.98
C TRP A 258 8.08 2.34 11.94
N LEU A 259 8.39 1.08 12.32
CA LEU A 259 8.73 0.00 11.39
C LEU A 259 7.59 -0.29 10.41
N LEU A 260 6.35 -0.08 10.85
CA LEU A 260 5.15 -0.28 10.04
C LEU A 260 4.96 0.84 9.00
N ALA A 261 5.60 2.00 9.20
CA ALA A 261 5.44 3.15 8.31
C ALA A 261 5.76 2.83 6.85
N ALA A 262 6.81 2.02 6.60
CA ALA A 262 7.21 1.67 5.25
C ALA A 262 6.36 0.59 4.58
N ASN A 263 5.35 0.06 5.27
CA ASN A 263 4.46 -0.97 4.75
C ASN A 263 3.42 -0.37 3.80
N PRO A 264 3.31 -0.84 2.53
CA PRO A 264 2.32 -0.33 1.58
C PRO A 264 0.86 -0.47 2.06
N PHE A 265 0.53 -1.55 2.77
CA PHE A 265 -0.81 -1.76 3.30
C PHE A 265 -1.14 -0.76 4.40
N VAL A 266 -0.18 -0.49 5.28
CA VAL A 266 -0.31 0.50 6.34
C VAL A 266 -0.46 1.90 5.75
N ILE A 267 0.33 2.26 4.73
CA ILE A 267 0.24 3.57 4.08
C ILE A 267 -1.16 3.79 3.49
N VAL A 268 -1.68 2.81 2.75
CA VAL A 268 -3.01 2.93 2.14
C VAL A 268 -4.11 2.95 3.20
N ALA A 269 -4.03 2.08 4.20
CA ALA A 269 -5.02 1.97 5.27
C ALA A 269 -5.07 3.21 6.16
N ASP A 270 -3.91 3.69 6.63
CA ASP A 270 -3.84 4.82 7.58
C ASP A 270 -4.04 6.20 6.93
N ALA A 271 -3.97 6.29 5.57
CA ALA A 271 -4.24 7.51 4.85
C ALA A 271 -5.74 7.83 4.74
N VAL A 272 -6.59 6.84 4.92
CA VAL A 272 -8.04 7.00 4.80
C VAL A 272 -8.59 7.67 6.06
N PRO A 273 -9.35 8.77 5.93
CA PRO A 273 -9.99 9.43 7.07
C PRO A 273 -11.28 8.68 7.46
N TYR A 274 -11.15 7.55 8.15
CA TYR A 274 -12.30 6.79 8.64
C TYR A 274 -13.12 7.61 9.64
N ASP A 275 -14.45 7.60 9.44
CA ASP A 275 -15.38 8.18 10.39
C ASP A 275 -15.62 7.18 11.52
N ARG A 276 -15.00 7.44 12.67
CA ARG A 276 -15.05 6.56 13.84
C ARG A 276 -16.32 6.76 14.65
N ASP A 277 -16.93 7.93 14.55
CA ASP A 277 -18.21 8.19 15.22
C ASP A 277 -19.31 7.31 14.61
N SER A 278 -19.13 6.88 13.35
CA SER A 278 -20.04 5.94 12.70
C SER A 278 -19.95 4.50 13.24
N LEU A 279 -18.93 4.16 14.04
CA LEU A 279 -18.84 2.88 14.74
C LEU A 279 -19.91 2.75 15.83
N GLN A 280 -20.49 3.87 16.28
CA GLN A 280 -21.58 3.95 17.25
C GLN A 280 -22.98 3.98 16.60
N SER A 281 -23.11 3.70 15.30
CA SER A 281 -24.33 3.90 14.54
C SER A 281 -25.27 2.71 14.59
N GLU A 282 -26.52 3.02 14.83
CA GLU A 282 -27.76 2.24 14.84
C GLU A 282 -27.76 0.90 15.61
N PRO A 283 -28.58 0.81 16.68
CA PRO A 283 -28.74 -0.43 17.43
C PRO A 283 -29.32 -1.52 16.52
N ASP A 284 -28.76 -2.71 16.58
CA ASP A 284 -29.38 -3.92 16.05
C ASP A 284 -30.72 -4.18 16.77
N ASN A 285 -31.49 -5.17 16.33
CA ASN A 285 -32.75 -5.56 16.94
C ASN A 285 -32.62 -5.99 18.42
N PHE A 286 -31.39 -6.08 18.95
CA PHE A 286 -31.05 -6.38 20.34
C PHE A 286 -30.49 -5.17 21.09
N GLY A 287 -30.43 -3.99 20.47
CA GLY A 287 -29.89 -2.78 21.09
C GLY A 287 -28.36 -2.61 20.99
N ASN A 288 -27.65 -3.52 20.31
CA ASN A 288 -26.20 -3.44 20.14
C ASN A 288 -25.84 -2.68 18.88
N THR A 289 -25.05 -1.64 19.01
CA THR A 289 -24.59 -0.76 17.91
C THR A 289 -23.19 -1.14 17.46
N TYR A 290 -23.03 -2.24 16.73
CA TYR A 290 -21.69 -2.64 16.25
C TYR A 290 -21.68 -2.74 14.73
N ARG A 291 -21.00 -1.77 14.09
CA ARG A 291 -20.52 -1.93 12.73
C ARG A 291 -19.22 -2.70 12.76
N THR A 292 -19.11 -3.82 12.03
CA THR A 292 -17.84 -4.50 11.84
C THR A 292 -16.91 -3.61 10.98
N PRO A 293 -15.75 -3.19 11.52
CA PRO A 293 -14.81 -2.40 10.73
C PRO A 293 -14.32 -3.20 9.52
N GLY A 294 -14.05 -2.51 8.43
CA GLY A 294 -13.42 -3.10 7.25
C GLY A 294 -11.97 -3.54 7.52
N VAL A 295 -11.38 -4.29 6.59
CA VAL A 295 -10.01 -4.78 6.73
C VAL A 295 -8.99 -3.65 6.80
N MET A 296 -9.12 -2.65 5.92
CA MET A 296 -8.22 -1.49 5.91
C MET A 296 -8.39 -0.62 7.15
N GLU A 297 -9.63 -0.40 7.56
CA GLU A 297 -9.96 0.31 8.79
C GLU A 297 -9.35 -0.39 10.02
N SER A 298 -9.45 -1.72 10.10
CA SER A 298 -8.83 -2.51 11.16
C SER A 298 -7.30 -2.39 11.17
N ILE A 299 -6.65 -2.36 10.00
CA ILE A 299 -5.20 -2.14 9.90
C ILE A 299 -4.85 -0.74 10.43
N SER A 300 -5.58 0.30 10.02
CA SER A 300 -5.37 1.67 10.51
C SER A 300 -5.51 1.75 12.03
N ALA A 301 -6.59 1.19 12.58
CA ALA A 301 -6.84 1.15 14.02
C ALA A 301 -5.72 0.45 14.78
N GLN A 302 -5.28 -0.74 14.33
CA GLN A 302 -4.20 -1.50 14.98
C GLN A 302 -2.86 -0.74 14.94
N VAL A 303 -2.55 -0.07 13.85
CA VAL A 303 -1.32 0.74 13.73
C VAL A 303 -1.36 1.93 14.69
N ARG A 304 -2.50 2.57 14.84
CA ARG A 304 -2.67 3.69 15.79
C ARG A 304 -2.61 3.23 17.24
N LEU A 305 -3.20 2.08 17.55
CA LEU A 305 -3.02 1.43 18.85
C LEU A 305 -1.55 1.12 19.14
N ALA A 306 -0.83 0.57 18.16
CA ALA A 306 0.60 0.32 18.30
C ALA A 306 1.42 1.61 18.53
N GLN A 307 1.01 2.75 17.95
CA GLN A 307 1.65 4.04 18.19
C GLN A 307 1.32 4.63 19.56
N ALA A 308 0.14 4.34 20.09
CA ALA A 308 -0.28 4.82 21.40
C ALA A 308 0.51 4.15 22.54
N GLY A 309 0.97 2.90 22.33
CA GLY A 309 1.73 2.13 23.33
C GLY A 309 0.83 1.49 24.40
N PRO A 310 1.36 1.06 25.55
CA PRO A 310 0.61 0.38 26.58
C PRO A 310 -0.35 1.31 27.34
N ASP A 311 -1.45 0.73 27.83
CA ASP A 311 -2.37 1.40 28.72
C ASP A 311 -2.15 0.93 30.16
N TYR A 312 -2.01 1.90 31.08
CA TYR A 312 -1.77 1.61 32.48
C TYR A 312 -3.04 1.70 33.33
N GLU A 313 -4.11 2.28 32.76
CA GLU A 313 -5.40 2.42 33.42
C GLU A 313 -6.50 2.00 32.44
N VAL A 314 -7.17 0.89 32.73
CA VAL A 314 -8.32 0.41 31.95
C VAL A 314 -9.58 0.67 32.76
N THR A 315 -10.49 1.49 32.23
CA THR A 315 -11.76 1.82 32.87
C THR A 315 -12.81 0.72 32.66
N CYS A 316 -13.87 0.69 33.48
CA CYS A 316 -14.96 -0.26 33.31
C CYS A 316 -15.70 -0.10 31.97
N GLU A 317 -15.86 1.12 31.51
CA GLU A 317 -16.51 1.43 30.22
C GLU A 317 -15.68 0.85 29.05
N GLU A 318 -14.36 1.04 29.08
CA GLU A 318 -13.45 0.46 28.08
C GLU A 318 -13.45 -1.06 28.11
N ALA A 319 -13.47 -1.68 29.29
CA ALA A 319 -13.50 -3.12 29.44
C ALA A 319 -14.81 -3.75 28.92
N GLN A 320 -15.94 -3.04 29.01
CA GLN A 320 -17.24 -3.52 28.57
C GLN A 320 -17.40 -3.47 27.04
N PHE A 321 -16.98 -2.38 26.41
CA PHE A 321 -17.23 -2.17 24.99
C PHE A 321 -16.21 -2.83 24.06
N PHE A 322 -14.98 -3.01 24.50
CA PHE A 322 -13.89 -3.33 23.59
C PHE A 322 -13.00 -4.50 24.04
N GLY A 323 -13.21 -5.01 25.23
CA GLY A 323 -12.32 -5.98 25.84
C GLY A 323 -11.02 -5.34 26.37
N PRO A 324 -10.18 -6.09 27.10
CA PRO A 324 -8.96 -5.53 27.66
C PRO A 324 -8.01 -5.10 26.56
N GLY A 325 -7.83 -3.80 26.41
CA GLY A 325 -6.90 -3.17 25.45
C GLY A 325 -7.49 -2.24 24.40
N SER A 326 -8.81 -1.97 24.43
CA SER A 326 -9.41 -0.96 23.58
C SER A 326 -9.53 0.38 24.32
N ARG A 327 -8.81 1.34 23.82
CA ARG A 327 -8.81 2.69 24.32
C ARG A 327 -9.94 3.52 23.76
N ASP A 328 -10.49 4.38 24.59
CA ASP A 328 -11.09 5.61 24.12
C ASP A 328 -9.96 6.48 23.56
N ILE A 329 -9.86 6.60 22.25
CA ILE A 329 -8.75 7.28 21.58
C ILE A 329 -9.02 8.79 21.61
N GLU A 330 -9.11 9.36 22.80
CA GLU A 330 -9.26 10.81 23.01
C GLU A 330 -8.03 11.58 22.51
N LYS A 331 -6.88 10.92 22.41
CA LYS A 331 -5.65 11.44 21.80
C LYS A 331 -5.21 10.55 20.66
N GLU A 332 -5.82 10.75 19.51
CA GLU A 332 -5.37 10.04 18.30
C GLU A 332 -3.90 10.36 18.00
N PRO A 333 -3.02 9.34 17.91
CA PRO A 333 -1.68 9.57 17.44
C PRO A 333 -1.70 10.07 16.00
N LEU A 334 -0.70 10.87 15.63
CA LEU A 334 -0.57 11.39 14.27
C LEU A 334 -0.50 10.25 13.25
N PRO A 335 -1.14 10.41 12.08
CA PRO A 335 -1.12 9.38 11.06
C PRO A 335 0.32 9.09 10.60
N ILE A 336 0.64 7.80 10.44
CA ILE A 336 2.00 7.35 10.08
C ILE A 336 2.25 7.32 8.56
N TRP A 337 1.18 7.33 7.74
CA TRP A 337 1.28 7.24 6.29
C TRP A 337 2.16 8.31 5.62
N PRO A 338 2.25 9.59 6.10
CA PRO A 338 3.13 10.55 5.48
C PRO A 338 4.60 10.18 5.64
N LEU A 339 4.98 9.64 6.82
CA LEU A 339 6.33 9.12 7.05
C LEU A 339 6.63 7.96 6.09
N GLY A 340 5.67 7.07 5.90
CA GLY A 340 5.78 5.95 4.97
C GLY A 340 6.03 6.39 3.54
N LEU A 341 5.24 7.33 3.03
CA LEU A 341 5.44 7.90 1.69
C LEU A 341 6.79 8.59 1.53
N VAL A 342 7.27 9.29 2.55
CA VAL A 342 8.60 9.91 2.54
C VAL A 342 9.70 8.87 2.47
N LEU A 343 9.61 7.80 3.27
CA LEU A 343 10.58 6.70 3.28
C LEU A 343 10.61 5.94 1.93
N GLN A 344 9.46 5.53 1.44
CA GLN A 344 9.35 4.83 0.16
C GLN A 344 9.71 5.74 -1.02
N GLY A 345 9.24 6.99 -1.02
CA GLY A 345 9.57 7.98 -2.04
C GLY A 345 11.06 8.32 -2.07
N GLY A 346 11.67 8.46 -0.90
CA GLY A 346 13.12 8.66 -0.76
C GLY A 346 13.91 7.48 -1.31
N LEU A 347 13.50 6.25 -0.98
CA LEU A 347 14.10 5.02 -1.50
C LEU A 347 13.96 4.94 -3.04
N ALA A 348 12.76 5.18 -3.57
CA ALA A 348 12.51 5.18 -5.00
C ALA A 348 13.34 6.24 -5.73
N ALA A 349 13.41 7.46 -5.19
CA ALA A 349 14.23 8.54 -5.73
C ALA A 349 15.72 8.21 -5.73
N ALA A 350 16.23 7.62 -4.64
CA ALA A 350 17.63 7.20 -4.53
C ALA A 350 17.97 6.12 -5.56
N VAL A 351 17.11 5.11 -5.71
CA VAL A 351 17.30 4.02 -6.67
C VAL A 351 17.22 4.51 -8.12
N LEU A 352 16.24 5.40 -8.43
CA LEU A 352 16.14 6.03 -9.74
C LEU A 352 17.35 6.90 -10.06
N TRP A 353 17.82 7.69 -9.10
CA TRP A 353 19.00 8.53 -9.27
C TRP A 353 20.27 7.71 -9.52
N ALA A 354 20.50 6.66 -8.74
CA ALA A 354 21.59 5.73 -8.93
C ALA A 354 21.51 5.02 -10.29
N GLY A 355 20.30 4.57 -10.68
CA GLY A 355 20.02 3.99 -11.99
C GLY A 355 20.33 4.95 -13.14
N ARG A 356 19.91 6.22 -13.02
CA ARG A 356 20.25 7.27 -14.00
C ARG A 356 21.76 7.44 -14.17
N ARG A 357 22.52 7.48 -13.06
CA ARG A 357 23.98 7.58 -13.11
C ARG A 357 24.63 6.43 -13.85
N ARG A 358 24.10 5.22 -13.67
CA ARG A 358 24.62 4.00 -14.31
C ARG A 358 24.28 3.94 -15.81
N LEU A 359 23.22 4.59 -16.25
CA LEU A 359 22.84 4.69 -17.66
C LEU A 359 23.69 5.72 -18.44
N VAL A 360 24.38 6.65 -17.76
CA VAL A 360 25.35 7.54 -18.36
C VAL A 360 26.61 6.74 -18.67
N THR A 361 26.71 6.19 -19.87
CA THR A 361 27.87 5.39 -20.30
C THR A 361 29.02 6.32 -20.69
N PRO A 362 30.23 6.13 -20.14
CA PRO A 362 31.41 6.82 -20.69
C PRO A 362 31.65 6.31 -22.11
N VAL A 363 31.90 7.23 -23.04
CA VAL A 363 32.10 6.98 -24.50
C VAL A 363 33.11 5.88 -24.83
N ARG A 364 33.90 5.41 -23.84
CA ARG A 364 34.98 4.44 -24.03
C ARG A 364 34.74 3.05 -23.42
N ARG A 365 33.60 2.77 -22.76
CA ARG A 365 33.33 1.44 -22.17
C ARG A 365 31.85 1.09 -22.30
N LEU A 366 31.55 0.14 -23.16
CA LEU A 366 30.23 -0.48 -23.21
C LEU A 366 29.97 -1.29 -21.94
N ALA A 367 28.79 -1.17 -21.36
CA ALA A 367 28.40 -1.98 -20.21
C ALA A 367 28.45 -3.48 -20.55
N ARG A 368 28.96 -4.30 -19.61
CA ARG A 368 28.98 -5.77 -19.80
C ARG A 368 27.54 -6.26 -20.05
N GLY A 369 27.38 -7.04 -21.13
CA GLY A 369 26.09 -7.60 -21.55
C GLY A 369 25.34 -6.79 -22.62
N THR A 370 25.90 -5.67 -23.14
CA THR A 370 25.34 -4.98 -24.30
C THR A 370 25.65 -5.79 -25.55
N ARG A 371 24.63 -6.35 -26.19
CA ARG A 371 24.77 -6.91 -27.55
C ARG A 371 24.74 -5.73 -28.52
N ILE A 372 25.78 -5.62 -29.35
CA ILE A 372 25.79 -4.76 -30.53
C ILE A 372 25.26 -5.66 -31.64
N ALA A 373 24.13 -5.25 -32.25
CA ALA A 373 23.58 -5.96 -33.41
C ALA A 373 24.43 -5.64 -34.64
#